data_82dfcf16a311d4486000368440e6927a
#
_entry.id   82dfcf16a311d4486000368440e6927a
#
_cell.length_a   1.000
_cell.length_b   1.000
_cell.length_c   1.000
_cell.angle_alpha   90.00
_cell.angle_beta   90.00
_cell.angle_gamma   90.00
#
_symmetry.space_group_name_H-M   'P 1'
#
loop_
_entity.id
_entity.type
_entity.pdbx_description
1 polymer ?
#
loop_
_entity_poly.entity_id
_entity_poly.type
_entity_poly.pdbx_seq_one_letter_code
_entity_poly.pdbx_strand_id
1 'polypeptide(L)'
;NRPEDTKTAWELMMADRGGLYLDSKPGLYTDVIELDFASLFPSIIATRNISPETLNCACCQPSGEVITRSNLLPINIELAIQELRRRHLEEQIGTGLFPSTNSGALPVPGLSSHTCGRNHGFLGRVVAPIIERRRALKTQVLHKGDRFDKQQNALKWLLVTCFGYTGYKNARFGRIEAHEAICAWAREILLQTIAMAEQAGWTVLHAIVDCVWIENTAIKTRAEKLHQAQLLAQHVSQEIG
;
A
#
# COMPACT_ATOMS: atom_id res chain seq x y z
N ASN A 1 -0.94 5.35 -28.64
CA ASN A 1 -1.41 6.50 -27.87
C ASN A 1 -2.90 6.27 -27.58
N ARG A 2 -3.24 5.90 -26.37
CA ARG A 2 -4.61 6.08 -25.90
C ARG A 2 -4.82 7.58 -25.71
N PRO A 3 -5.87 8.19 -26.23
CA PRO A 3 -6.27 9.49 -25.78
C PRO A 3 -6.61 9.34 -24.29
N GLU A 4 -5.77 9.89 -23.43
CA GLU A 4 -6.13 10.04 -22.02
C GLU A 4 -7.30 11.01 -21.98
N ASP A 5 -8.35 10.66 -21.24
CA ASP A 5 -9.37 11.63 -20.88
C ASP A 5 -8.66 12.77 -20.17
N THR A 6 -8.70 13.96 -20.77
CA THR A 6 -8.06 15.13 -20.18
C THR A 6 -8.75 15.47 -18.88
N LYS A 7 -8.05 15.25 -17.77
CA LYS A 7 -8.52 15.66 -16.45
C LYS A 7 -8.27 17.15 -16.25
N THR A 8 -9.21 17.83 -15.64
CA THR A 8 -9.03 19.21 -15.17
C THR A 8 -7.98 19.25 -14.05
N ALA A 9 -7.38 20.43 -13.81
CA ALA A 9 -6.44 20.59 -12.70
C ALA A 9 -7.06 20.20 -11.34
N TRP A 10 -8.35 20.48 -11.15
CA TRP A 10 -9.10 20.10 -9.97
C TRP A 10 -9.24 18.58 -9.82
N GLU A 11 -9.61 17.89 -10.90
CA GLU A 11 -9.68 16.42 -10.91
C GLU A 11 -8.32 15.76 -10.63
N LEU A 12 -7.22 16.33 -11.14
CA LEU A 12 -5.87 15.87 -10.84
C LEU A 12 -5.50 16.06 -9.37
N MET A 13 -5.80 17.22 -8.79
CA MET A 13 -5.57 17.49 -7.37
C MET A 13 -6.39 16.56 -6.46
N MET A 14 -7.61 16.22 -6.86
CA MET A 14 -8.47 15.31 -6.09
C MET A 14 -8.07 13.85 -6.26
N ALA A 15 -7.45 13.51 -7.38
CA ALA A 15 -7.07 12.16 -7.75
C ALA A 15 -5.73 11.75 -7.11
N ASP A 16 -4.71 12.59 -7.21
CA ASP A 16 -3.40 12.32 -6.63
C ASP A 16 -3.31 12.87 -5.20
N ARG A 17 -3.82 12.10 -4.24
CA ARG A 17 -3.72 12.42 -2.81
C ARG A 17 -2.38 12.01 -2.19
N GLY A 18 -1.48 11.45 -2.97
CA GLY A 18 -0.18 10.98 -2.52
C GLY A 18 -0.23 9.89 -1.44
N GLY A 19 0.82 9.77 -0.67
CA GLY A 19 0.92 8.86 0.47
C GLY A 19 0.27 9.42 1.73
N LEU A 20 0.03 8.55 2.71
CA LEU A 20 -0.42 8.96 4.04
C LEU A 20 0.76 9.55 4.81
N TYR A 21 0.47 10.62 5.53
CA TYR A 21 1.38 11.24 6.47
C TYR A 21 0.65 11.48 7.80
N LEU A 22 1.19 10.94 8.88
CA LEU A 22 0.73 11.18 10.25
C LEU A 22 1.76 12.02 10.97
N ASP A 23 1.36 13.22 11.38
CA ASP A 23 2.23 14.17 12.07
C ASP A 23 2.55 13.69 13.49
N SER A 24 3.79 13.84 13.90
CA SER A 24 4.21 13.56 15.27
C SER A 24 3.92 14.73 16.19
N LYS A 25 3.50 14.46 17.42
CA LYS A 25 3.44 15.51 18.45
C LYS A 25 4.87 15.92 18.82
N PRO A 26 5.16 17.23 18.96
CA PRO A 26 6.46 17.67 19.43
C PRO A 26 6.81 17.07 20.80
N GLY A 27 8.01 16.51 20.90
CA GLY A 27 8.47 15.86 22.15
C GLY A 27 9.80 15.15 21.97
N LEU A 28 10.32 14.60 23.07
CA LEU A 28 11.47 13.72 23.07
C LEU A 28 11.00 12.29 23.29
N TYR A 29 11.24 11.44 22.33
CA TYR A 29 10.88 10.03 22.35
C TYR A 29 12.15 9.18 22.41
N THR A 30 12.17 8.17 23.26
CA THR A 30 13.29 7.26 23.45
C THR A 30 12.91 5.84 23.07
N ASP A 31 13.89 5.05 22.61
CA ASP A 31 13.64 3.65 22.21
C ASP A 31 12.55 3.46 21.15
N VAL A 32 12.44 4.39 20.22
CA VAL A 32 11.54 4.33 19.09
C VAL A 32 12.02 3.24 18.11
N ILE A 33 11.07 2.51 17.57
CA ILE A 33 11.32 1.50 16.52
C ILE A 33 10.63 1.95 15.25
N GLU A 34 11.35 1.85 14.13
CA GLU A 34 10.83 2.07 12.79
C GLU A 34 10.49 0.72 12.14
N LEU A 35 9.29 0.62 11.60
CA LEU A 35 8.86 -0.48 10.73
C LEU A 35 8.71 0.07 9.32
N ASP A 36 9.42 -0.52 8.36
CA ASP A 36 9.46 -0.09 6.95
C ASP A 36 9.00 -1.22 6.02
N PHE A 37 8.13 -0.89 5.07
CA PHE A 37 7.66 -1.83 4.07
C PHE A 37 8.67 -1.99 2.94
N ALA A 38 9.21 -3.16 2.80
CA ALA A 38 10.16 -3.46 1.73
C ALA A 38 9.47 -3.43 0.35
N SER A 39 9.71 -2.38 -0.43
CA SER A 39 9.18 -2.23 -1.79
C SER A 39 7.64 -2.14 -1.84
N LEU A 40 7.02 -1.32 -0.98
CA LEU A 40 5.56 -1.21 -0.83
C LEU A 40 4.84 -1.04 -2.17
N PHE A 41 5.12 0.02 -2.92
CA PHE A 41 4.43 0.30 -4.18
C PHE A 41 4.58 -0.81 -5.24
N PRO A 42 5.78 -1.36 -5.50
CA PRO A 42 5.93 -2.51 -6.38
C PRO A 42 5.15 -3.75 -5.91
N SER A 43 5.13 -4.01 -4.61
CA SER A 43 4.36 -5.12 -4.05
C SER A 43 2.86 -4.92 -4.27
N ILE A 44 2.35 -3.71 -4.07
CA ILE A 44 0.95 -3.36 -4.36
C ILE A 44 0.63 -3.57 -5.85
N ILE A 45 1.49 -3.14 -6.77
CA ILE A 45 1.32 -3.38 -8.21
C ILE A 45 1.13 -4.88 -8.49
N ALA A 46 1.97 -5.70 -7.89
CA ALA A 46 1.96 -7.15 -8.12
C ALA A 46 0.77 -7.85 -7.45
N THR A 47 0.53 -7.58 -6.15
CA THR A 47 -0.48 -8.30 -5.34
C THR A 47 -1.90 -7.82 -5.60
N ARG A 48 -2.10 -6.54 -5.88
CA ARG A 48 -3.42 -5.94 -6.17
C ARG A 48 -3.72 -5.86 -7.66
N ASN A 49 -2.88 -6.48 -8.48
CA ASN A 49 -3.06 -6.57 -9.94
C ASN A 49 -3.28 -5.21 -10.62
N ILE A 50 -2.53 -4.19 -10.21
CA ILE A 50 -2.67 -2.85 -10.76
C ILE A 50 -1.86 -2.70 -12.03
N SER A 51 -2.55 -2.47 -13.13
CA SER A 51 -1.97 -2.22 -14.45
C SER A 51 -2.95 -1.37 -15.28
N PRO A 52 -2.50 -0.60 -16.24
CA PRO A 52 -3.40 0.24 -17.04
C PRO A 52 -4.59 -0.52 -17.65
N GLU A 53 -4.38 -1.75 -18.08
CA GLU A 53 -5.43 -2.58 -18.71
C GLU A 53 -6.32 -3.31 -17.70
N THR A 54 -5.90 -3.46 -16.45
CA THR A 54 -6.70 -4.14 -15.41
C THR A 54 -7.61 -3.21 -14.64
N LEU A 55 -7.35 -1.91 -14.68
CA LEU A 55 -8.19 -0.92 -14.02
C LEU A 55 -9.47 -0.65 -14.78
N ASN A 56 -10.59 -0.70 -14.06
CA ASN A 56 -11.92 -0.47 -14.59
C ASN A 56 -12.18 -1.30 -15.86
N CYS A 57 -11.79 -2.58 -15.79
CA CYS A 57 -11.94 -3.49 -16.92
C CYS A 57 -13.40 -3.84 -17.17
N ALA A 58 -13.81 -3.91 -18.44
CA ALA A 58 -15.17 -4.23 -18.81
C ALA A 58 -15.62 -5.65 -18.40
N CYS A 59 -14.64 -6.58 -18.23
CA CYS A 59 -14.95 -7.98 -17.89
C CYS A 59 -15.36 -8.19 -16.42
N CYS A 60 -15.15 -7.21 -15.54
CA CYS A 60 -15.44 -7.28 -14.11
C CYS A 60 -16.40 -6.18 -13.65
N GLN A 61 -17.01 -5.43 -14.55
CA GLN A 61 -17.98 -4.41 -14.17
C GLN A 61 -19.16 -5.08 -13.45
N PRO A 62 -19.51 -4.63 -12.23
CA PRO A 62 -20.73 -5.06 -11.58
C PRO A 62 -21.90 -4.59 -12.45
N SER A 63 -22.80 -5.52 -12.77
CA SER A 63 -24.04 -5.20 -13.47
C SER A 63 -24.87 -4.28 -12.57
N GLY A 64 -24.89 -2.98 -12.84
CA GLY A 64 -25.94 -2.08 -12.41
C GLY A 64 -25.61 -0.94 -11.45
N GLU A 65 -24.42 -0.79 -10.89
CA GLU A 65 -24.10 0.39 -10.08
C GLU A 65 -23.01 1.24 -10.72
N VAL A 66 -23.42 2.34 -11.32
CA VAL A 66 -22.50 3.47 -11.60
C VAL A 66 -22.21 4.14 -10.25
N ILE A 67 -21.07 3.81 -9.66
CA ILE A 67 -20.60 4.52 -8.47
C ILE A 67 -20.23 5.93 -8.94
N THR A 68 -21.10 6.87 -8.68
CA THR A 68 -20.90 8.28 -8.99
C THR A 68 -19.76 8.86 -8.13
N ARG A 69 -18.88 9.64 -8.76
CA ARG A 69 -17.70 10.34 -8.20
C ARG A 69 -17.97 11.30 -7.02
N SER A 70 -19.19 11.37 -6.50
CA SER A 70 -19.64 12.43 -5.59
C SER A 70 -19.21 12.28 -4.12
N ASN A 71 -18.53 11.21 -3.72
CA ASN A 71 -18.22 10.95 -2.31
C ASN A 71 -16.73 11.10 -1.94
N LEU A 72 -15.98 11.91 -2.67
CA LEU A 72 -14.60 12.25 -2.30
C LEU A 72 -14.60 13.34 -1.22
N LEU A 73 -14.99 12.98 -0.01
CA LEU A 73 -14.78 13.83 1.16
C LEU A 73 -13.28 13.97 1.45
N PRO A 74 -12.82 15.12 1.94
CA PRO A 74 -11.45 15.25 2.42
C PRO A 74 -11.20 14.17 3.48
N ILE A 75 -10.09 13.45 3.36
CA ILE A 75 -9.74 12.39 4.32
C ILE A 75 -9.45 13.08 5.65
N ASN A 76 -10.38 13.00 6.57
CA ASN A 76 -10.08 13.22 7.97
C ASN A 76 -9.43 11.92 8.48
N ILE A 77 -8.13 11.96 8.74
CA ILE A 77 -7.33 10.79 9.17
C ILE A 77 -7.92 10.19 10.46
N GLU A 78 -8.40 11.02 11.37
CA GLU A 78 -9.00 10.59 12.62
C GLU A 78 -10.31 9.82 12.39
N LEU A 79 -11.16 10.30 11.47
CA LEU A 79 -12.36 9.57 11.05
C LEU A 79 -12.03 8.29 10.29
N ALA A 80 -10.97 8.28 9.47
CA ALA A 80 -10.53 7.07 8.78
C ALA A 80 -10.03 5.99 9.75
N ILE A 81 -9.26 6.37 10.77
CA ILE A 81 -8.81 5.46 11.84
C ILE A 81 -10.02 4.96 12.66
N GLN A 82 -10.97 5.83 13.00
CA GLN A 82 -12.18 5.43 13.71
C GLN A 82 -13.04 4.45 12.88
N GLU A 83 -13.17 4.69 11.59
CA GLU A 83 -13.91 3.82 10.68
C GLU A 83 -13.23 2.46 10.51
N LEU A 84 -11.90 2.41 10.46
CA LEU A 84 -11.14 1.16 10.45
C LEU A 84 -11.30 0.38 11.76
N ARG A 85 -11.25 1.08 12.89
CA ARG A 85 -11.53 0.45 14.21
C ARG A 85 -12.94 -0.12 14.27
N ARG A 86 -13.93 0.61 13.73
CA ARG A 86 -15.32 0.14 13.65
C ARG A 86 -15.45 -1.10 12.76
N ARG A 87 -14.90 -1.09 11.56
CA ARG A 87 -14.91 -2.24 10.64
C ARG A 87 -14.24 -3.46 11.26
N HIS A 88 -13.11 -3.29 11.90
CA HIS A 88 -12.39 -4.39 12.54
C HIS A 88 -13.17 -5.02 13.72
N LEU A 89 -13.92 -4.20 14.46
CA LEU A 89 -14.84 -4.68 15.48
C LEU A 89 -16.03 -5.45 14.89
N GLU A 90 -16.54 -5.03 13.74
CA GLU A 90 -17.61 -5.72 13.01
C GLU A 90 -17.11 -7.01 12.35
N GLU A 91 -15.86 -7.06 11.88
CA GLU A 91 -15.24 -8.24 11.25
C GLU A 91 -14.86 -9.34 12.25
N GLN A 92 -14.56 -9.02 13.50
CA GLN A 92 -14.45 -10.03 14.56
C GLN A 92 -15.76 -10.79 14.80
N ILE A 93 -16.87 -10.29 14.23
CA ILE A 93 -18.21 -10.91 14.34
C ILE A 93 -18.56 -11.71 13.07
N GLY A 94 -17.81 -11.62 11.98
CA GLY A 94 -18.06 -12.43 10.79
C GLY A 94 -17.34 -12.03 9.52
N THR A 95 -16.57 -12.94 9.03
CA THR A 95 -16.11 -13.15 7.64
C THR A 95 -15.15 -12.15 7.00
N GLY A 96 -13.95 -12.64 6.74
CA GLY A 96 -13.02 -12.39 5.63
C GLY A 96 -12.83 -10.97 5.11
N LEU A 97 -11.59 -10.50 5.16
CA LEU A 97 -11.04 -9.18 4.81
C LEU A 97 -11.30 -8.68 3.38
N PHE A 98 -11.96 -9.45 2.52
CA PHE A 98 -12.34 -9.05 1.17
C PHE A 98 -13.72 -9.64 0.84
N PRO A 99 -14.71 -8.80 0.51
CA PRO A 99 -15.93 -9.34 -0.09
C PRO A 99 -15.52 -10.02 -1.40
N SER A 100 -15.64 -11.34 -1.44
CA SER A 100 -15.57 -12.08 -2.70
C SER A 100 -16.80 -11.65 -3.52
N THR A 101 -16.62 -10.58 -4.29
CA THR A 101 -17.65 -10.22 -5.25
C THR A 101 -17.65 -11.31 -6.33
N ASN A 102 -18.79 -11.93 -6.57
CA ASN A 102 -19.00 -12.89 -7.68
C ASN A 102 -18.65 -12.29 -9.06
N SER A 103 -18.35 -11.01 -9.12
CA SER A 103 -17.94 -10.26 -10.31
C SER A 103 -16.46 -10.43 -10.69
N GLY A 104 -15.61 -10.92 -9.78
CA GLY A 104 -14.15 -10.97 -10.01
C GLY A 104 -13.48 -9.59 -10.03
N ALA A 105 -14.16 -8.53 -9.59
CA ALA A 105 -13.60 -7.19 -9.43
C ALA A 105 -12.97 -7.05 -8.04
N LEU A 106 -11.78 -6.44 -7.97
CA LEU A 106 -11.13 -6.09 -6.71
C LEU A 106 -11.26 -4.57 -6.51
N PRO A 107 -12.09 -4.11 -5.57
CA PRO A 107 -12.32 -2.68 -5.36
C PRO A 107 -11.06 -1.99 -4.86
N VAL A 108 -10.81 -0.76 -5.30
CA VAL A 108 -9.71 0.07 -4.82
C VAL A 108 -10.19 0.89 -3.62
N PRO A 109 -9.50 0.86 -2.48
CA PRO A 109 -9.92 1.55 -1.26
C PRO A 109 -10.14 3.06 -1.48
N GLY A 110 -11.31 3.56 -1.07
CA GLY A 110 -11.63 4.99 -1.15
C GLY A 110 -11.75 5.58 -2.55
N LEU A 111 -11.76 4.75 -3.60
CA LEU A 111 -11.97 5.15 -4.98
C LEU A 111 -13.15 4.39 -5.60
N SER A 112 -13.79 5.00 -6.58
CA SER A 112 -14.83 4.35 -7.41
C SER A 112 -14.24 3.46 -8.51
N SER A 113 -13.07 2.88 -8.27
CA SER A 113 -12.31 2.08 -9.23
C SER A 113 -12.18 0.65 -8.75
N HIS A 114 -11.94 -0.26 -9.68
CA HIS A 114 -11.58 -1.64 -9.38
C HIS A 114 -10.43 -2.13 -10.25
N THR A 115 -9.73 -3.16 -9.78
CA THR A 115 -8.76 -3.92 -10.60
C THR A 115 -9.37 -5.26 -11.00
N CYS A 116 -8.90 -5.83 -12.09
CA CYS A 116 -9.37 -7.10 -12.63
C CYS A 116 -8.94 -8.28 -11.74
N GLY A 117 -9.89 -9.07 -11.26
CA GLY A 117 -9.60 -10.31 -10.57
C GLY A 117 -9.54 -11.54 -11.48
N ARG A 118 -9.81 -11.38 -12.79
CA ARG A 118 -9.85 -12.49 -13.76
C ARG A 118 -8.57 -12.60 -14.59
N ASN A 119 -8.00 -11.47 -15.00
CA ASN A 119 -6.85 -11.40 -15.90
C ASN A 119 -5.68 -10.71 -15.20
N HIS A 120 -4.51 -11.31 -15.25
CA HIS A 120 -3.29 -10.71 -14.70
C HIS A 120 -2.75 -9.60 -15.59
N GLY A 121 -2.51 -8.43 -14.98
CA GLY A 121 -1.97 -7.26 -15.63
C GLY A 121 -0.50 -7.40 -16.04
N PHE A 122 -0.11 -6.63 -17.05
CA PHE A 122 1.25 -6.61 -17.56
C PHE A 122 2.25 -6.16 -16.48
N LEU A 123 1.95 -5.06 -15.78
CA LEU A 123 2.89 -4.51 -14.78
C LEU A 123 3.16 -5.52 -13.65
N GLY A 124 2.13 -6.18 -13.12
CA GLY A 124 2.29 -7.19 -12.08
C GLY A 124 3.20 -8.33 -12.51
N ARG A 125 3.02 -8.83 -13.74
CA ARG A 125 3.86 -9.91 -14.31
C ARG A 125 5.32 -9.51 -14.49
N VAL A 126 5.61 -8.23 -14.74
CA VAL A 126 6.99 -7.72 -14.87
C VAL A 126 7.61 -7.45 -13.51
N VAL A 127 6.85 -6.86 -12.61
CA VAL A 127 7.36 -6.36 -11.32
C VAL A 127 7.59 -7.50 -10.31
N ALA A 128 6.70 -8.50 -10.27
CA ALA A 128 6.80 -9.61 -9.31
C ALA A 128 8.13 -10.37 -9.37
N PRO A 129 8.64 -10.83 -10.54
CA PRO A 129 9.93 -11.51 -10.62
C PRO A 129 11.11 -10.63 -10.19
N ILE A 130 11.03 -9.32 -10.40
CA ILE A 130 12.07 -8.37 -9.99
C ILE A 130 12.11 -8.24 -8.46
N ILE A 131 10.93 -8.19 -7.82
CA ILE A 131 10.83 -8.18 -6.34
C ILE A 131 11.45 -9.45 -5.76
N GLU A 132 11.08 -10.62 -6.27
CA GLU A 132 11.61 -11.90 -5.82
C GLU A 132 13.13 -11.98 -6.00
N ARG A 133 13.63 -11.59 -7.18
CA ARG A 133 15.05 -11.53 -7.44
C ARG A 133 15.79 -10.62 -6.47
N ARG A 134 15.21 -9.44 -6.19
CA ARG A 134 15.79 -8.49 -5.22
C ARG A 134 15.81 -9.07 -3.80
N ARG A 135 14.74 -9.75 -3.37
CA ARG A 135 14.68 -10.44 -2.06
C ARG A 135 15.79 -11.50 -1.96
N ALA A 136 15.94 -12.34 -2.97
CA ALA A 136 17.00 -13.37 -3.03
C ALA A 136 18.41 -12.75 -3.00
N LEU A 137 18.63 -11.61 -3.64
CA LEU A 137 19.92 -10.92 -3.59
C LEU A 137 20.20 -10.32 -2.21
N LYS A 138 19.18 -9.72 -1.55
CA LYS A 138 19.32 -9.19 -0.19
C LYS A 138 19.78 -10.26 0.82
N THR A 139 19.24 -11.47 0.75
CA THR A 139 19.69 -12.57 1.62
C THR A 139 21.13 -12.98 1.33
N GLN A 140 21.60 -12.87 0.09
CA GLN A 140 22.97 -13.17 -0.29
C GLN A 140 23.97 -12.08 0.11
N VAL A 141 23.55 -10.81 0.23
CA VAL A 141 24.40 -9.70 0.69
C VAL A 141 24.96 -10.01 2.07
N LEU A 142 24.16 -10.54 2.98
CA LEU A 142 24.56 -10.92 4.34
C LEU A 142 25.74 -11.92 4.37
N HIS A 143 25.94 -12.68 3.30
CA HIS A 143 26.94 -13.77 3.23
C HIS A 143 28.05 -13.55 2.22
N LYS A 144 27.88 -12.71 1.19
CA LYS A 144 28.77 -12.66 0.00
C LYS A 144 29.20 -11.25 -0.47
N GLY A 145 28.84 -10.17 0.23
CA GLY A 145 29.46 -8.84 0.06
C GLY A 145 28.96 -7.97 -1.09
N ASP A 146 29.72 -6.93 -1.41
CA ASP A 146 29.43 -5.72 -2.17
C ASP A 146 28.80 -5.92 -3.58
N ARG A 147 29.13 -7.00 -4.29
CA ARG A 147 28.59 -7.24 -5.64
C ARG A 147 27.08 -7.43 -5.63
N PHE A 148 26.57 -8.19 -4.66
CA PHE A 148 25.13 -8.46 -4.53
C PHE A 148 24.36 -7.24 -4.06
N ASP A 149 25.01 -6.39 -3.26
CA ASP A 149 24.44 -5.12 -2.84
C ASP A 149 24.22 -4.18 -4.04
N LYS A 150 25.20 -4.04 -4.92
CA LYS A 150 25.05 -3.26 -6.15
C LYS A 150 23.94 -3.79 -7.06
N GLN A 151 23.82 -5.12 -7.19
CA GLN A 151 22.77 -5.73 -7.99
C GLN A 151 21.37 -5.51 -7.40
N GLN A 152 21.18 -5.71 -6.10
CA GLN A 152 19.88 -5.46 -5.48
C GLN A 152 19.50 -3.99 -5.50
N ASN A 153 20.48 -3.08 -5.39
CA ASN A 153 20.25 -1.63 -5.53
C ASN A 153 19.83 -1.25 -6.95
N ALA A 154 20.43 -1.83 -7.98
CA ALA A 154 19.98 -1.62 -9.37
C ALA A 154 18.52 -2.05 -9.56
N LEU A 155 18.12 -3.22 -9.01
CA LEU A 155 16.74 -3.67 -9.05
C LEU A 155 15.80 -2.77 -8.23
N LYS A 156 16.28 -2.20 -7.10
CA LYS A 156 15.52 -1.22 -6.32
C LYS A 156 15.14 -0.01 -7.17
N TRP A 157 16.10 0.56 -7.90
CA TRP A 157 15.83 1.72 -8.76
C TRP A 157 14.86 1.40 -9.88
N LEU A 158 14.94 0.21 -10.49
CA LEU A 158 13.98 -0.26 -11.47
C LEU A 158 12.54 -0.31 -10.89
N LEU A 159 12.39 -0.86 -9.70
CA LEU A 159 11.10 -0.97 -9.02
C LEU A 159 10.53 0.40 -8.63
N VAL A 160 11.37 1.33 -8.14
CA VAL A 160 10.94 2.69 -7.79
C VAL A 160 10.47 3.45 -9.04
N THR A 161 11.21 3.35 -10.14
CA THR A 161 10.84 4.03 -11.38
C THR A 161 9.54 3.47 -11.98
N CYS A 162 9.26 2.18 -11.85
CA CYS A 162 7.99 1.59 -12.31
C CYS A 162 6.77 2.30 -11.73
N PHE A 163 6.76 2.61 -10.44
CA PHE A 163 5.69 3.36 -9.80
C PHE A 163 5.56 4.78 -10.39
N GLY A 164 6.66 5.54 -10.44
CA GLY A 164 6.65 6.91 -10.94
C GLY A 164 6.14 7.02 -12.40
N TYR A 165 6.50 6.04 -13.23
CA TYR A 165 6.04 6.01 -14.62
C TYR A 165 4.55 5.71 -14.77
N THR A 166 3.88 5.13 -13.79
CA THR A 166 2.41 4.95 -13.86
C THR A 166 1.66 6.28 -13.87
N GLY A 167 2.18 7.31 -13.17
CA GLY A 167 1.61 8.67 -13.14
C GLY A 167 2.09 9.58 -14.29
N TYR A 168 3.07 9.15 -15.09
CA TYR A 168 3.61 9.98 -16.15
C TYR A 168 2.82 9.84 -17.45
N LYS A 169 2.10 10.90 -17.84
CA LYS A 169 1.18 10.90 -18.99
C LYS A 169 1.81 10.51 -20.33
N ASN A 170 3.10 10.80 -20.51
CA ASN A 170 3.83 10.48 -21.76
C ASN A 170 4.45 9.08 -21.73
N ALA A 171 4.38 8.35 -20.62
CA ALA A 171 4.84 6.98 -20.55
C ALA A 171 3.91 6.07 -21.36
N ARG A 172 4.49 5.10 -22.09
CA ARG A 172 3.72 4.15 -22.90
C ARG A 172 2.65 3.39 -22.10
N PHE A 173 2.95 3.12 -20.84
CA PHE A 173 2.07 2.40 -19.90
C PHE A 173 1.62 3.31 -18.74
N GLY A 174 1.75 4.64 -18.90
CA GLY A 174 1.25 5.60 -17.93
C GLY A 174 -0.28 5.62 -17.93
N ARG A 175 -0.86 5.63 -16.74
CA ARG A 175 -2.28 5.85 -16.50
C ARG A 175 -2.44 6.38 -15.10
N ILE A 176 -2.94 7.60 -14.97
CA ILE A 176 -3.04 8.27 -13.67
C ILE A 176 -3.90 7.50 -12.68
N GLU A 177 -4.97 6.84 -13.12
CA GLU A 177 -5.81 6.00 -12.28
C GLU A 177 -5.03 4.80 -11.70
N ALA A 178 -3.99 4.30 -12.39
CA ALA A 178 -3.13 3.26 -11.84
C ALA A 178 -2.26 3.82 -10.71
N HIS A 179 -1.72 5.02 -10.89
CA HIS A 179 -0.97 5.73 -9.84
C HIS A 179 -1.84 5.99 -8.62
N GLU A 180 -3.05 6.52 -8.82
CA GLU A 180 -4.05 6.76 -7.77
C GLU A 180 -4.39 5.47 -7.00
N ALA A 181 -4.61 4.37 -7.70
CA ALA A 181 -4.93 3.09 -7.10
C ALA A 181 -3.78 2.56 -6.23
N ILE A 182 -2.53 2.71 -6.68
CA ILE A 182 -1.35 2.32 -5.89
C ILE A 182 -1.26 3.16 -4.61
N CYS A 183 -1.42 4.48 -4.72
CA CYS A 183 -1.41 5.37 -3.56
C CYS A 183 -2.57 5.09 -2.60
N ALA A 184 -3.76 4.76 -3.12
CA ALA A 184 -4.91 4.41 -2.31
C ALA A 184 -4.67 3.14 -1.48
N TRP A 185 -4.15 2.09 -2.09
CA TRP A 185 -3.76 0.88 -1.39
C TRP A 185 -2.63 1.10 -0.39
N ALA A 186 -1.64 1.94 -0.71
CA ALA A 186 -0.56 2.27 0.21
C ALA A 186 -1.09 2.95 1.48
N ARG A 187 -2.03 3.90 1.33
CA ARG A 187 -2.70 4.54 2.47
C ARG A 187 -3.50 3.55 3.31
N GLU A 188 -4.25 2.67 2.66
CA GLU A 188 -5.04 1.64 3.34
C GLU A 188 -4.14 0.69 4.14
N ILE A 189 -3.06 0.20 3.54
CA ILE A 189 -2.07 -0.66 4.20
C ILE A 189 -1.46 0.02 5.41
N LEU A 190 -1.07 1.28 5.28
CA LEU A 190 -0.47 2.03 6.38
C LEU A 190 -1.47 2.25 7.54
N LEU A 191 -2.73 2.57 7.23
CA LEU A 191 -3.80 2.71 8.23
C LEU A 191 -4.08 1.39 8.96
N GLN A 192 -4.14 0.28 8.25
CA GLN A 192 -4.29 -1.05 8.85
C GLN A 192 -3.10 -1.37 9.77
N THR A 193 -1.88 -1.05 9.33
CA THR A 193 -0.66 -1.24 10.14
C THR A 193 -0.71 -0.42 11.43
N ILE A 194 -1.15 0.85 11.36
CA ILE A 194 -1.34 1.69 12.53
C ILE A 194 -2.34 1.06 13.50
N ALA A 195 -3.49 0.63 13.00
CA ALA A 195 -4.52 -0.01 13.82
C ALA A 195 -4.02 -1.30 14.50
N MET A 196 -3.29 -2.15 13.76
CA MET A 196 -2.69 -3.38 14.31
C MET A 196 -1.63 -3.07 15.36
N ALA A 197 -0.79 -2.06 15.16
CA ALA A 197 0.21 -1.63 16.13
C ALA A 197 -0.45 -1.15 17.42
N GLU A 198 -1.49 -0.32 17.32
CA GLU A 198 -2.24 0.17 18.48
C GLU A 198 -2.94 -0.97 19.26
N GLN A 199 -3.55 -1.93 18.55
CA GLN A 199 -4.17 -3.11 19.17
C GLN A 199 -3.15 -3.99 19.90
N ALA A 200 -1.92 -4.06 19.37
CA ALA A 200 -0.81 -4.77 20.00
C ALA A 200 -0.18 -3.97 21.18
N GLY A 201 -0.76 -2.82 21.57
CA GLY A 201 -0.31 -2.00 22.69
C GLY A 201 0.85 -1.05 22.36
N TRP A 202 1.11 -0.80 21.07
CA TRP A 202 2.08 0.19 20.64
C TRP A 202 1.44 1.56 20.48
N THR A 203 2.19 2.60 20.77
CA THR A 203 1.84 3.98 20.42
C THR A 203 2.49 4.31 19.08
N VAL A 204 1.70 4.68 18.10
CA VAL A 204 2.23 5.18 16.82
C VAL A 204 2.54 6.65 16.96
N LEU A 205 3.80 7.01 16.81
CA LEU A 205 4.30 8.37 16.95
C LEU A 205 4.27 9.15 15.65
N HIS A 206 4.58 8.47 14.56
CA HIS A 206 4.70 9.04 13.24
C HIS A 206 4.47 7.96 12.17
N ALA A 207 3.97 8.36 11.03
CA ALA A 207 3.86 7.48 9.88
C ALA A 207 4.04 8.30 8.59
N ILE A 208 4.75 7.75 7.62
CA ILE A 208 4.94 8.40 6.33
C ILE A 208 5.08 7.36 5.23
N VAL A 209 4.16 7.39 4.27
CA VAL A 209 4.15 6.62 3.02
C VAL A 209 4.27 5.11 3.22
N ASP A 210 5.42 4.61 3.59
CA ASP A 210 5.79 3.19 3.68
C ASP A 210 6.44 2.81 5.02
N CYS A 211 6.45 3.71 6.00
CA CYS A 211 7.01 3.41 7.31
C CYS A 211 6.20 4.01 8.45
N VAL A 212 6.31 3.37 9.62
CA VAL A 212 5.72 3.80 10.89
C VAL A 212 6.75 3.78 12.00
N TRP A 213 6.72 4.79 12.86
CA TRP A 213 7.53 4.87 14.09
C TRP A 213 6.65 4.58 15.28
N ILE A 214 7.03 3.57 16.03
CA ILE A 214 6.26 3.06 17.16
C ILE A 214 7.06 3.08 18.45
N GLU A 215 6.38 3.29 19.57
CA GLU A 215 6.93 3.26 20.91
C GLU A 215 6.05 2.37 21.81
N ASN A 216 6.69 1.65 22.72
CA ASN A 216 5.98 0.96 23.80
C ASN A 216 6.72 1.15 25.12
N THR A 217 6.19 2.01 26.00
CA THR A 217 6.79 2.36 27.28
C THR A 217 6.59 1.30 28.35
N ALA A 218 5.65 0.37 28.16
CA ALA A 218 5.40 -0.74 29.08
C ALA A 218 6.50 -1.80 29.03
N ILE A 219 7.11 -2.01 27.87
CA ILE A 219 8.20 -2.96 27.66
C ILE A 219 9.52 -2.32 28.12
N LYS A 220 10.18 -2.93 29.11
CA LYS A 220 11.34 -2.32 29.78
C LYS A 220 12.69 -2.59 29.11
N THR A 221 12.82 -3.69 28.39
CA THR A 221 14.08 -4.06 27.76
C THR A 221 14.05 -3.84 26.25
N ARG A 222 15.15 -3.33 25.69
CA ARG A 222 15.27 -3.12 24.24
C ARG A 222 15.18 -4.44 23.47
N ALA A 223 15.71 -5.53 24.01
CA ALA A 223 15.65 -6.83 23.35
C ALA A 223 14.21 -7.34 23.22
N GLU A 224 13.42 -7.20 24.25
CA GLU A 224 11.99 -7.56 24.23
C GLU A 224 11.18 -6.66 23.30
N LYS A 225 11.43 -5.34 23.30
CA LYS A 225 10.80 -4.40 22.36
C LYS A 225 11.07 -4.82 20.91
N LEU A 226 12.33 -5.12 20.56
CA LEU A 226 12.68 -5.56 19.22
C LEU A 226 12.00 -6.89 18.85
N HIS A 227 11.93 -7.84 19.78
CA HIS A 227 11.25 -9.10 19.55
C HIS A 227 9.74 -8.90 19.31
N GLN A 228 9.06 -8.11 20.15
CA GLN A 228 7.64 -7.80 19.98
C GLN A 228 7.36 -7.01 18.69
N ALA A 229 8.23 -6.08 18.31
CA ALA A 229 8.12 -5.37 17.05
C ALA A 229 8.30 -6.29 15.82
N GLN A 230 9.18 -7.29 15.93
CA GLN A 230 9.33 -8.31 14.89
C GLN A 230 8.07 -9.19 14.76
N LEU A 231 7.45 -9.56 15.87
CA LEU A 231 6.18 -10.29 15.86
C LEU A 231 5.07 -9.46 15.23
N LEU A 232 4.98 -8.16 15.56
CA LEU A 232 4.05 -7.24 14.92
C LEU A 232 4.30 -7.16 13.41
N ALA A 233 5.55 -6.98 12.97
CA ALA A 233 5.90 -6.91 11.56
C ALA A 233 5.54 -8.22 10.80
N GLN A 234 5.71 -9.38 11.44
CA GLN A 234 5.30 -10.66 10.89
C GLN A 234 3.78 -10.76 10.77
N HIS A 235 3.05 -10.35 11.81
CA HIS A 235 1.59 -10.35 11.80
C HIS A 235 1.03 -9.43 10.70
N VAL A 236 1.54 -8.19 10.62
CA VAL A 236 1.19 -7.25 9.55
C VAL A 236 1.46 -7.85 8.16
N SER A 237 2.61 -8.50 7.97
CA SER A 237 2.95 -9.12 6.69
C SER A 237 2.05 -10.31 6.32
N GLN A 238 1.51 -11.02 7.30
CA GLN A 238 0.58 -12.15 7.09
C GLN A 238 -0.82 -11.65 6.73
N GLU A 239 -1.30 -10.62 7.41
CA GLU A 239 -2.65 -10.09 7.22
C GLU A 239 -2.79 -9.24 5.94
N ILE A 240 -1.76 -8.51 5.59
CA ILE A 240 -1.80 -7.59 4.43
C ILE A 240 -1.42 -8.28 3.11
N GLY A 241 -0.58 -9.30 3.13
CA GLY A 241 -0.16 -10.11 1.98
C GLY A 241 1.07 -9.57 1.30
#